data_422d4fe2afba815b39fa68701a7fd085
#
_entry.id   422d4fe2afba815b39fa68701a7fd085
#
_cell.length_a   1.000
_cell.length_b   1.000
_cell.length_c   1.000
_cell.angle_alpha   90.00
_cell.angle_beta   90.00
_cell.angle_gamma   90.00
#
_symmetry.space_group_name_H-M   'P 1'
#
loop_
_entity.id
_entity.type
_entity.pdbx_description
1 polymer ?
#
loop_
_entity_poly.entity_id
_entity_poly.type
_entity_poly.pdbx_seq_one_letter_code
_entity_poly.pdbx_strand_id
1 'polypeptide(L)'
;MTVVAKSSGVVSFGKLAEGSAVGKGSLIATISSKELGGGDQLAKVKATYEAAKKEYERDIQLSKDNIVSESHLDQSKLAYEQAKAEYDALASGTSKDGNVSVTSPLGGFIKKLNVNQGDYVETGTPIAVVSQNRRLRLRADVSEKYYGLISGIKDANFSTSYSDETYNMKALNGRLVGYGKASDGDYYIPVTFEFDNKGDLIAGSYVNVYLKSSSSSRAISVPVGAVVEDQGVYYVFVQNDETGFLKREVKLGQSDGQRVLIKSGLNEGDVVVATGAIQVKLASVTAVPAGHTHSH
;
A
#
# COMPACT_ATOMS: atom_id res chain seq x y z
N MET A 1 5.68 -8.58 1.14
CA MET A 1 6.19 -9.96 1.15
C MET A 1 7.51 -10.00 0.41
N THR A 2 8.53 -10.60 0.99
CA THR A 2 9.85 -10.73 0.36
C THR A 2 9.87 -11.95 -0.54
N VAL A 3 10.34 -11.77 -1.76
CA VAL A 3 10.55 -12.82 -2.74
C VAL A 3 12.04 -13.15 -2.73
N VAL A 4 12.35 -14.42 -2.57
CA VAL A 4 13.74 -14.92 -2.43
C VAL A 4 14.16 -15.77 -3.60
N ALA A 5 15.46 -15.87 -3.83
CA ALA A 5 16.06 -16.77 -4.80
C ALA A 5 15.79 -18.24 -4.46
N LYS A 6 15.33 -19.03 -5.43
CA LYS A 6 15.07 -20.46 -5.28
C LYS A 6 16.28 -21.33 -5.62
N SER A 7 17.29 -20.74 -6.27
CA SER A 7 18.55 -21.40 -6.63
C SER A 7 19.67 -20.38 -6.64
N SER A 8 20.90 -20.84 -6.59
CA SER A 8 22.09 -20.00 -6.79
C SER A 8 22.34 -19.75 -8.28
N GLY A 9 22.80 -18.55 -8.62
CA GLY A 9 23.09 -18.18 -10.00
C GLY A 9 23.12 -16.67 -10.22
N VAL A 10 23.18 -16.27 -11.49
CA VAL A 10 23.17 -14.87 -11.93
C VAL A 10 21.74 -14.42 -12.20
N VAL A 11 21.36 -13.28 -11.62
CA VAL A 11 20.01 -12.73 -11.74
C VAL A 11 19.84 -11.94 -13.04
N SER A 12 18.73 -12.18 -13.71
CA SER A 12 18.28 -11.37 -14.84
C SER A 12 16.87 -10.91 -14.60
N PHE A 13 16.65 -9.59 -14.66
CA PHE A 13 15.33 -8.98 -14.65
C PHE A 13 14.86 -8.74 -16.09
N GLY A 14 13.54 -8.77 -16.28
CA GLY A 14 12.93 -8.25 -17.51
C GLY A 14 12.86 -6.71 -17.49
N LYS A 15 11.69 -6.17 -17.91
CA LYS A 15 11.44 -4.72 -17.89
C LYS A 15 10.84 -4.24 -16.53
N LEU A 16 11.09 -4.96 -15.45
CA LEU A 16 10.55 -4.63 -14.14
C LEU A 16 11.44 -3.62 -13.41
N ALA A 17 10.79 -2.63 -12.79
CA ALA A 17 11.40 -1.64 -11.94
C ALA A 17 10.61 -1.51 -10.62
N GLU A 18 11.16 -0.81 -9.65
CA GLU A 18 10.41 -0.41 -8.47
C GLU A 18 9.18 0.41 -8.88
N GLY A 19 8.03 0.13 -8.26
CA GLY A 19 6.72 0.68 -8.65
C GLY A 19 5.97 -0.13 -9.70
N SER A 20 6.61 -1.09 -10.42
CA SER A 20 5.92 -1.91 -11.43
C SER A 20 4.83 -2.76 -10.80
N ALA A 21 3.64 -2.78 -11.44
CA ALA A 21 2.55 -3.67 -11.05
C ALA A 21 2.86 -5.12 -11.44
N VAL A 22 2.58 -6.06 -10.53
CA VAL A 22 2.76 -7.50 -10.76
C VAL A 22 1.52 -8.28 -10.33
N GLY A 23 1.13 -9.27 -11.12
CA GLY A 23 0.09 -10.23 -10.76
C GLY A 23 0.67 -11.40 -9.94
N LYS A 24 -0.20 -12.19 -9.29
CA LYS A 24 0.20 -13.48 -8.73
C LYS A 24 0.71 -14.39 -9.85
N GLY A 25 1.92 -14.93 -9.70
CA GLY A 25 2.59 -15.77 -10.70
C GLY A 25 3.37 -14.99 -11.77
N SER A 26 3.31 -13.66 -11.79
CA SER A 26 4.11 -12.84 -12.73
C SER A 26 5.61 -13.07 -12.50
N LEU A 27 6.35 -13.21 -13.58
CA LEU A 27 7.82 -13.34 -13.54
C LEU A 27 8.44 -12.04 -13.00
N ILE A 28 9.24 -12.16 -11.96
CA ILE A 28 10.03 -11.06 -11.38
C ILE A 28 11.46 -11.11 -11.92
N ALA A 29 12.10 -12.25 -11.81
CA ALA A 29 13.47 -12.45 -12.24
C ALA A 29 13.68 -13.87 -12.75
N THR A 30 14.73 -14.07 -13.51
CA THR A 30 15.27 -15.39 -13.84
C THR A 30 16.65 -15.53 -13.22
N ILE A 31 16.98 -16.71 -12.73
CA ILE A 31 18.30 -17.03 -12.17
C ILE A 31 18.93 -18.08 -13.07
N SER A 32 20.09 -17.77 -13.63
CA SER A 32 20.87 -18.65 -14.50
C SER A 32 22.10 -19.18 -13.77
N SER A 33 22.28 -20.49 -13.77
CA SER A 33 23.49 -21.14 -13.25
C SER A 33 24.52 -21.52 -14.36
N LYS A 34 24.18 -21.25 -15.61
CA LYS A 34 25.00 -21.70 -16.77
C LYS A 34 26.40 -21.07 -16.84
N GLU A 35 26.53 -19.83 -16.38
CA GLU A 35 27.78 -19.06 -16.43
C GLU A 35 28.69 -19.30 -15.22
N LEU A 36 28.27 -20.15 -14.30
CA LEU A 36 29.07 -20.49 -13.12
C LEU A 36 30.08 -21.61 -13.44
N GLY A 37 31.27 -21.49 -12.91
CA GLY A 37 32.34 -22.49 -13.07
C GLY A 37 32.01 -23.91 -12.59
N GLY A 38 30.84 -24.11 -11.97
CA GLY A 38 30.23 -25.38 -11.56
C GLY A 38 29.35 -26.03 -12.63
N GLY A 39 29.04 -25.35 -13.74
CA GLY A 39 28.13 -25.82 -14.79
C GLY A 39 26.67 -25.84 -14.42
N ASP A 40 25.81 -26.21 -15.37
CA ASP A 40 24.36 -26.30 -15.20
C ASP A 40 23.99 -27.40 -14.19
N GLN A 41 23.57 -27.02 -13.00
CA GLN A 41 23.19 -27.94 -11.94
C GLN A 41 22.02 -28.86 -12.35
N LEU A 42 21.07 -28.34 -13.15
CA LEU A 42 19.98 -29.16 -13.68
C LEU A 42 20.48 -30.22 -14.63
N ALA A 43 21.49 -29.90 -15.50
CA ALA A 43 22.08 -30.84 -16.40
C ALA A 43 22.81 -31.96 -15.64
N LYS A 44 23.52 -31.65 -14.54
CA LYS A 44 24.17 -32.65 -13.70
C LYS A 44 23.18 -33.59 -13.04
N VAL A 45 22.14 -33.04 -12.38
CA VAL A 45 21.11 -33.84 -11.72
C VAL A 45 20.32 -34.67 -12.74
N LYS A 46 20.05 -34.11 -13.91
CA LYS A 46 19.43 -34.86 -15.03
C LYS A 46 20.27 -36.04 -15.47
N ALA A 47 21.60 -35.86 -15.65
CA ALA A 47 22.50 -36.93 -16.01
C ALA A 47 22.56 -38.05 -14.97
N THR A 48 22.57 -37.70 -13.68
CA THR A 48 22.48 -38.66 -12.56
C THR A 48 21.16 -39.44 -12.58
N TYR A 49 20.04 -38.74 -12.78
CA TYR A 49 18.73 -39.37 -12.92
C TYR A 49 18.67 -40.34 -14.12
N GLU A 50 19.13 -39.91 -15.28
CA GLU A 50 19.14 -40.76 -16.50
C GLU A 50 20.05 -42.01 -16.33
N ALA A 51 21.20 -41.86 -15.64
CA ALA A 51 22.09 -42.99 -15.35
C ALA A 51 21.42 -43.98 -14.39
N ALA A 52 20.88 -43.51 -13.26
CA ALA A 52 20.19 -44.35 -12.29
C ALA A 52 18.95 -45.05 -12.90
N LYS A 53 18.21 -44.34 -13.78
CA LYS A 53 17.07 -44.90 -14.50
C LYS A 53 17.51 -46.07 -15.40
N LYS A 54 18.56 -45.89 -16.20
CA LYS A 54 19.06 -46.95 -17.09
C LYS A 54 19.58 -48.16 -16.32
N GLU A 55 20.22 -47.95 -15.17
CA GLU A 55 20.68 -49.00 -14.30
C GLU A 55 19.51 -49.81 -13.72
N TYR A 56 18.53 -49.15 -13.14
CA TYR A 56 17.33 -49.81 -12.62
C TYR A 56 16.55 -50.57 -13.70
N GLU A 57 16.37 -49.97 -14.91
CA GLU A 57 15.70 -50.63 -16.05
C GLU A 57 16.44 -51.88 -16.53
N ARG A 58 17.79 -51.86 -16.52
CA ARG A 58 18.63 -53.03 -16.85
C ARG A 58 18.48 -54.12 -15.79
N ASP A 59 18.52 -53.73 -14.48
CA ASP A 59 18.43 -54.69 -13.38
C ASP A 59 17.06 -55.35 -13.31
N ILE A 60 15.99 -54.66 -13.68
CA ILE A 60 14.66 -55.28 -13.85
C ILE A 60 14.70 -56.42 -14.88
N GLN A 61 15.41 -56.24 -15.99
CA GLN A 61 15.48 -57.30 -17.02
C GLN A 61 16.33 -58.46 -16.52
N LEU A 62 17.52 -58.16 -15.92
CA LEU A 62 18.41 -59.21 -15.40
C LEU A 62 17.82 -59.98 -14.20
N SER A 63 16.95 -59.36 -13.42
CA SER A 63 16.21 -60.02 -12.31
C SER A 63 15.21 -61.04 -12.83
N LYS A 64 14.60 -60.83 -13.98
CA LYS A 64 13.68 -61.81 -14.59
C LYS A 64 14.38 -63.08 -14.97
N ASP A 65 15.69 -62.98 -15.30
CA ASP A 65 16.53 -64.11 -15.66
C ASP A 65 17.33 -64.67 -14.45
N ASN A 66 17.00 -64.21 -13.21
CA ASN A 66 17.68 -64.53 -11.97
C ASN A 66 19.19 -64.25 -11.96
N ILE A 67 19.66 -63.27 -12.76
CA ILE A 67 21.07 -62.89 -12.88
C ILE A 67 21.49 -61.94 -11.74
N VAL A 68 20.59 -61.07 -11.28
CA VAL A 68 20.81 -60.16 -10.13
C VAL A 68 19.94 -60.54 -8.93
N SER A 69 20.46 -60.30 -7.73
CA SER A 69 19.70 -60.54 -6.49
C SER A 69 18.59 -59.50 -6.24
N GLU A 70 17.55 -59.86 -5.53
CA GLU A 70 16.48 -58.91 -5.12
C GLU A 70 17.07 -57.72 -4.36
N SER A 71 18.05 -57.93 -3.48
CA SER A 71 18.73 -56.85 -2.76
C SER A 71 19.42 -55.84 -3.70
N HIS A 72 19.98 -56.28 -4.80
CA HIS A 72 20.62 -55.41 -5.82
C HIS A 72 19.57 -54.62 -6.59
N LEU A 73 18.45 -55.27 -6.95
CA LEU A 73 17.34 -54.60 -7.62
C LEU A 73 16.72 -53.54 -6.70
N ASP A 74 16.56 -53.80 -5.39
CA ASP A 74 16.07 -52.83 -4.44
C ASP A 74 17.02 -51.63 -4.27
N GLN A 75 18.33 -51.85 -4.31
CA GLN A 75 19.33 -50.78 -4.26
C GLN A 75 19.25 -49.86 -5.49
N SER A 76 19.19 -50.44 -6.69
CA SER A 76 19.11 -49.66 -7.93
C SER A 76 17.76 -48.91 -8.03
N LYS A 77 16.67 -49.50 -7.53
CA LYS A 77 15.37 -48.83 -7.38
C LYS A 77 15.45 -47.64 -6.46
N LEU A 78 16.03 -47.79 -5.27
CA LEU A 78 16.19 -46.68 -4.32
C LEU A 78 17.02 -45.54 -4.91
N ALA A 79 18.15 -45.88 -5.58
CA ALA A 79 19.00 -44.89 -6.26
C ALA A 79 18.21 -44.11 -7.34
N TYR A 80 17.39 -44.82 -8.15
CA TYR A 80 16.52 -44.19 -9.14
C TYR A 80 15.49 -43.28 -8.51
N GLU A 81 14.79 -43.71 -7.44
CA GLU A 81 13.77 -42.90 -6.76
C GLU A 81 14.39 -41.64 -6.16
N GLN A 82 15.55 -41.73 -5.53
CA GLN A 82 16.28 -40.59 -4.99
C GLN A 82 16.69 -39.60 -6.07
N ALA A 83 17.34 -40.07 -7.16
CA ALA A 83 17.76 -39.23 -8.27
C ALA A 83 16.56 -38.58 -8.99
N LYS A 84 15.43 -39.29 -9.09
CA LYS A 84 14.20 -38.76 -9.64
C LYS A 84 13.60 -37.65 -8.79
N ALA A 85 13.53 -37.82 -7.48
CA ALA A 85 13.01 -36.81 -6.57
C ALA A 85 13.84 -35.53 -6.61
N GLU A 86 15.18 -35.66 -6.69
CA GLU A 86 16.07 -34.52 -6.82
C GLU A 86 15.89 -33.79 -8.17
N TYR A 87 15.78 -34.54 -9.28
CA TYR A 87 15.51 -33.98 -10.60
C TYR A 87 14.15 -33.28 -10.66
N ASP A 88 13.10 -33.91 -10.19
CA ASP A 88 11.72 -33.36 -10.20
C ASP A 88 11.64 -32.06 -9.35
N ALA A 89 12.34 -32.01 -8.22
CA ALA A 89 12.40 -30.82 -7.36
C ALA A 89 13.04 -29.62 -8.06
N LEU A 90 14.12 -29.84 -8.79
CA LEU A 90 14.82 -28.80 -9.56
C LEU A 90 14.09 -28.46 -10.88
N ALA A 91 13.57 -29.45 -11.59
CA ALA A 91 12.90 -29.26 -12.86
C ALA A 91 11.55 -28.51 -12.74
N SER A 92 10.83 -28.64 -11.62
CA SER A 92 9.53 -28.02 -11.42
C SER A 92 9.54 -26.47 -11.45
N GLY A 93 10.70 -25.83 -11.30
CA GLY A 93 10.87 -24.37 -11.36
C GLY A 93 11.81 -23.87 -12.45
N THR A 94 12.38 -24.78 -13.26
CA THR A 94 13.45 -24.49 -14.23
C THR A 94 12.92 -24.56 -15.66
N SER A 95 13.21 -23.55 -16.49
CA SER A 95 12.89 -23.57 -17.90
C SER A 95 13.81 -24.58 -18.65
N LYS A 96 13.44 -24.93 -19.91
CA LYS A 96 14.26 -25.80 -20.79
C LYS A 96 15.69 -25.29 -20.97
N ASP A 97 15.91 -23.99 -20.75
CA ASP A 97 17.22 -23.34 -20.85
C ASP A 97 18.03 -23.34 -19.54
N GLY A 98 17.59 -24.05 -18.50
CA GLY A 98 18.31 -24.11 -17.22
C GLY A 98 18.12 -22.87 -16.34
N ASN A 99 17.21 -21.98 -16.69
CA ASN A 99 16.90 -20.78 -15.91
C ASN A 99 15.78 -21.05 -14.90
N VAL A 100 16.01 -20.71 -13.66
CA VAL A 100 15.00 -20.81 -12.60
C VAL A 100 14.19 -19.51 -12.56
N SER A 101 12.86 -19.64 -12.70
CA SER A 101 11.93 -18.51 -12.67
C SER A 101 11.57 -18.13 -11.25
N VAL A 102 11.79 -16.88 -10.89
CA VAL A 102 11.35 -16.25 -9.65
C VAL A 102 10.07 -15.48 -9.92
N THR A 103 8.96 -15.93 -9.37
CA THR A 103 7.63 -15.37 -9.63
C THR A 103 7.04 -14.71 -8.40
N SER A 104 6.14 -13.74 -8.61
CA SER A 104 5.43 -13.09 -7.51
C SER A 104 4.42 -14.04 -6.86
N PRO A 105 4.45 -14.23 -5.54
CA PRO A 105 3.49 -15.06 -4.81
C PRO A 105 2.10 -14.40 -4.69
N LEU A 106 2.01 -13.09 -4.92
CA LEU A 106 0.78 -12.30 -4.78
C LEU A 106 0.71 -11.20 -5.84
N GLY A 107 -0.50 -10.69 -6.10
CA GLY A 107 -0.69 -9.48 -6.91
C GLY A 107 -0.42 -8.23 -6.10
N GLY A 108 0.25 -7.25 -6.69
CA GLY A 108 0.62 -6.01 -6.03
C GLY A 108 1.56 -5.18 -6.89
N PHE A 109 2.54 -4.56 -6.28
CA PHE A 109 3.60 -3.81 -6.96
C PHE A 109 4.97 -4.10 -6.31
N ILE A 110 6.02 -3.91 -7.07
CA ILE A 110 7.40 -4.05 -6.58
C ILE A 110 7.72 -2.81 -5.73
N LYS A 111 7.85 -3.02 -4.42
CA LYS A 111 8.21 -1.96 -3.48
C LYS A 111 9.71 -1.66 -3.51
N LYS A 112 10.53 -2.72 -3.66
CA LYS A 112 12.00 -2.63 -3.65
C LYS A 112 12.59 -3.81 -4.40
N LEU A 113 13.65 -3.56 -5.15
CA LEU A 113 14.57 -4.55 -5.68
C LEU A 113 15.82 -4.55 -4.78
N ASN A 114 16.21 -5.72 -4.26
CA ASN A 114 17.35 -5.84 -3.34
C ASN A 114 18.64 -6.26 -4.06
N VAL A 115 18.56 -6.62 -5.34
CA VAL A 115 19.68 -7.07 -6.19
C VAL A 115 19.58 -6.38 -7.55
N ASN A 116 20.71 -6.28 -8.25
CA ASN A 116 20.79 -5.66 -9.56
C ASN A 116 20.84 -6.72 -10.67
N GLN A 117 20.62 -6.26 -11.89
CA GLN A 117 20.84 -7.08 -13.10
C GLN A 117 22.29 -7.56 -13.15
N GLY A 118 22.48 -8.86 -13.27
CA GLY A 118 23.82 -9.49 -13.34
C GLY A 118 24.46 -9.85 -12.00
N ASP A 119 23.80 -9.53 -10.87
CA ASP A 119 24.29 -9.92 -9.55
C ASP A 119 24.24 -11.45 -9.39
N TYR A 120 25.25 -12.00 -8.73
CA TYR A 120 25.23 -13.38 -8.26
C TYR A 120 24.47 -13.48 -6.94
N VAL A 121 23.58 -14.46 -6.84
CA VAL A 121 22.78 -14.73 -5.65
C VAL A 121 22.87 -16.20 -5.23
N GLU A 122 22.74 -16.43 -3.95
CA GLU A 122 22.59 -17.76 -3.36
C GLU A 122 21.12 -18.07 -3.08
N THR A 123 20.81 -19.35 -2.95
CA THR A 123 19.45 -19.79 -2.53
C THR A 123 19.05 -19.11 -1.21
N GLY A 124 17.87 -18.50 -1.19
CA GLY A 124 17.38 -17.75 -0.03
C GLY A 124 17.70 -16.24 -0.05
N THR A 125 18.56 -15.77 -0.97
CA THR A 125 18.86 -14.33 -1.10
C THR A 125 17.59 -13.55 -1.44
N PRO A 126 17.27 -12.45 -0.71
CA PRO A 126 16.13 -11.58 -1.02
C PRO A 126 16.31 -10.89 -2.38
N ILE A 127 15.42 -11.14 -3.33
CA ILE A 127 15.44 -10.55 -4.69
C ILE A 127 14.61 -9.28 -4.74
N ALA A 128 13.36 -9.36 -4.30
CA ALA A 128 12.42 -8.26 -4.37
C ALA A 128 11.45 -8.26 -3.18
N VAL A 129 10.89 -7.08 -2.88
CA VAL A 129 9.78 -6.93 -1.95
C VAL A 129 8.54 -6.57 -2.76
N VAL A 130 7.54 -7.45 -2.77
CA VAL A 130 6.23 -7.20 -3.37
C VAL A 130 5.27 -6.76 -2.27
N SER A 131 4.57 -5.65 -2.50
CA SER A 131 3.60 -5.08 -1.58
C SER A 131 2.21 -5.06 -2.21
N GLN A 132 1.20 -5.37 -1.39
CA GLN A 132 -0.20 -5.14 -1.76
C GLN A 132 -0.62 -3.79 -1.18
N ASN A 133 -1.08 -2.89 -2.04
CA ASN A 133 -1.54 -1.56 -1.62
C ASN A 133 -3.07 -1.53 -1.43
N ARG A 134 -3.69 -2.69 -1.17
CA ARG A 134 -5.16 -2.78 -1.04
C ARG A 134 -5.68 -2.26 0.28
N ARG A 135 -4.92 -2.49 1.35
CA ARG A 135 -5.24 -1.99 2.69
C ARG A 135 -4.05 -1.26 3.27
N LEU A 136 -4.31 -0.08 3.80
CA LEU A 136 -3.32 0.76 4.44
C LEU A 136 -3.62 0.89 5.93
N ARG A 137 -2.59 1.23 6.69
CA ARG A 137 -2.70 1.63 8.08
C ARG A 137 -2.33 3.09 8.22
N LEU A 138 -3.23 3.84 8.87
CA LEU A 138 -2.99 5.20 9.31
C LEU A 138 -2.55 5.15 10.76
N ARG A 139 -1.39 5.68 11.07
CA ARG A 139 -0.92 5.89 12.44
C ARG A 139 -0.96 7.37 12.76
N ALA A 140 -1.71 7.73 13.78
CA ALA A 140 -1.76 9.07 14.34
C ALA A 140 -1.04 9.07 15.69
N ASP A 141 0.00 9.86 15.81
CA ASP A 141 0.76 10.01 17.06
C ASP A 141 0.14 11.14 17.90
N VAL A 142 -0.59 10.77 18.94
CA VAL A 142 -1.37 11.68 19.79
C VAL A 142 -0.58 12.00 21.04
N SER A 143 -0.41 13.29 21.36
CA SER A 143 0.27 13.69 22.60
C SER A 143 -0.42 13.12 23.84
N GLU A 144 0.36 12.63 24.82
CA GLU A 144 -0.11 12.06 26.08
C GLU A 144 -1.08 12.97 26.85
N LYS A 145 -0.97 14.29 26.69
CA LYS A 145 -1.91 15.25 27.32
C LYS A 145 -3.37 15.02 26.94
N TYR A 146 -3.62 14.33 25.83
CA TYR A 146 -4.97 14.01 25.34
C TYR A 146 -5.41 12.59 25.70
N TYR A 147 -4.65 11.86 26.55
CA TYR A 147 -4.90 10.46 26.90
C TYR A 147 -6.37 10.21 27.30
N GLY A 148 -6.93 11.07 28.15
CA GLY A 148 -8.33 10.95 28.57
C GLY A 148 -9.38 11.02 27.46
N LEU A 149 -9.01 11.57 26.27
CA LEU A 149 -9.90 11.68 25.13
C LEU A 149 -9.74 10.51 24.13
N ILE A 150 -8.65 9.76 24.22
CA ILE A 150 -8.32 8.71 23.24
C ILE A 150 -9.36 7.61 23.21
N SER A 151 -9.89 7.21 24.37
CA SER A 151 -10.94 6.18 24.48
C SER A 151 -12.26 6.56 23.78
N GLY A 152 -12.49 7.87 23.60
CA GLY A 152 -13.65 8.42 22.90
C GLY A 152 -13.51 8.43 21.38
N ILE A 153 -12.29 8.19 20.83
CA ILE A 153 -12.04 8.23 19.38
C ILE A 153 -12.77 7.06 18.71
N LYS A 154 -13.59 7.38 17.71
CA LYS A 154 -14.39 6.41 16.95
C LYS A 154 -14.04 6.41 15.46
N ASP A 155 -13.59 7.55 14.94
CA ASP A 155 -13.41 7.77 13.52
C ASP A 155 -12.30 8.81 13.29
N ALA A 156 -11.86 8.94 12.06
CA ALA A 156 -10.89 9.94 11.66
C ALA A 156 -11.16 10.43 10.23
N ASN A 157 -10.73 11.65 9.94
CA ASN A 157 -10.48 12.10 8.58
C ASN A 157 -8.97 12.34 8.46
N PHE A 158 -8.46 12.37 7.25
CA PHE A 158 -7.06 12.73 7.01
C PHE A 158 -6.89 13.41 5.64
N SER A 159 -5.89 14.28 5.53
CA SER A 159 -5.47 14.89 4.27
C SER A 159 -4.01 14.57 4.00
N THR A 160 -3.66 14.43 2.72
CA THR A 160 -2.29 14.20 2.27
C THR A 160 -1.62 15.52 1.91
N SER A 161 -0.29 15.55 1.84
CA SER A 161 0.46 16.74 1.41
C SER A 161 0.45 16.97 -0.10
N TYR A 162 -0.02 16.00 -0.87
CA TYR A 162 -0.04 16.01 -2.35
C TYR A 162 -1.45 16.12 -2.95
N SER A 163 -2.47 16.29 -2.12
CA SER A 163 -3.87 16.47 -2.55
C SER A 163 -4.59 17.40 -1.58
N ASP A 164 -5.43 18.29 -2.11
CA ASP A 164 -6.30 19.16 -1.31
C ASP A 164 -7.54 18.40 -0.77
N GLU A 165 -7.67 17.12 -1.10
CA GLU A 165 -8.78 16.29 -0.67
C GLU A 165 -8.62 15.83 0.78
N THR A 166 -9.70 15.93 1.56
CA THR A 166 -9.79 15.32 2.88
C THR A 166 -10.56 14.02 2.79
N TYR A 167 -9.85 12.93 3.05
CA TYR A 167 -10.39 11.58 3.02
C TYR A 167 -11.16 11.25 4.30
N ASN A 168 -12.34 10.67 4.14
CA ASN A 168 -13.15 10.19 5.26
C ASN A 168 -12.88 8.70 5.49
N MET A 169 -12.52 8.31 6.71
CA MET A 169 -12.19 6.94 7.06
C MET A 169 -13.34 5.97 6.78
N LYS A 170 -14.59 6.34 7.06
CA LYS A 170 -15.77 5.49 6.80
C LYS A 170 -16.00 5.27 5.31
N ALA A 171 -15.78 6.30 4.47
CA ALA A 171 -15.91 6.18 3.02
C ALA A 171 -14.86 5.21 2.41
N LEU A 172 -13.75 5.00 3.10
CA LEU A 172 -12.70 4.06 2.77
C LEU A 172 -12.84 2.71 3.48
N ASN A 173 -14.02 2.37 4.02
CA ASN A 173 -14.26 1.17 4.82
C ASN A 173 -13.27 1.05 5.99
N GLY A 174 -12.88 2.18 6.55
CA GLY A 174 -11.89 2.27 7.60
C GLY A 174 -12.45 1.94 8.98
N ARG A 175 -11.59 1.44 9.84
CA ARG A 175 -11.92 1.14 11.23
C ARG A 175 -10.75 1.45 12.14
N LEU A 176 -11.05 1.80 13.37
CA LEU A 176 -10.07 1.86 14.45
C LEU A 176 -9.58 0.43 14.76
N VAL A 177 -8.28 0.23 14.69
CA VAL A 177 -7.62 -1.05 15.08
C VAL A 177 -7.36 -1.04 16.59
N GLY A 178 -6.87 0.09 17.10
CA GLY A 178 -6.56 0.26 18.51
C GLY A 178 -5.67 1.47 18.76
N TYR A 179 -5.35 1.66 20.02
CA TYR A 179 -4.40 2.69 20.45
C TYR A 179 -3.44 2.09 21.48
N GLY A 180 -2.22 2.63 21.53
CA GLY A 180 -1.21 2.24 22.49
C GLY A 180 -1.64 2.52 23.93
N LYS A 181 -1.28 1.62 24.87
CA LYS A 181 -1.50 1.81 26.31
C LYS A 181 -0.23 2.28 27.02
N ALA A 182 0.86 2.40 26.32
CA ALA A 182 2.15 2.91 26.78
C ALA A 182 2.76 3.76 25.66
N SER A 183 3.51 4.77 26.04
CA SER A 183 4.40 5.49 25.13
C SER A 183 5.75 4.80 25.12
N ASP A 184 6.37 4.69 23.96
CA ASP A 184 7.72 4.14 23.81
C ASP A 184 8.83 5.18 24.17
N GLY A 185 8.53 6.12 25.09
CA GLY A 185 9.42 7.19 25.50
C GLY A 185 9.29 8.49 24.70
N ASP A 186 8.47 8.53 23.67
CA ASP A 186 8.34 9.68 22.74
C ASP A 186 7.21 10.66 23.10
N TYR A 187 6.58 10.54 24.28
CA TYR A 187 5.44 11.37 24.72
C TYR A 187 4.22 11.33 23.79
N TYR A 188 4.17 10.35 22.90
CA TYR A 188 3.06 10.14 21.96
C TYR A 188 2.45 8.76 22.11
N ILE A 189 1.14 8.70 21.95
CA ILE A 189 0.35 7.48 21.97
C ILE A 189 -0.12 7.20 20.55
N PRO A 190 0.28 6.08 19.94
CA PRO A 190 -0.16 5.74 18.59
C PRO A 190 -1.62 5.32 18.58
N VAL A 191 -2.41 5.96 17.74
CA VAL A 191 -3.78 5.56 17.38
C VAL A 191 -3.75 5.03 15.95
N THR A 192 -4.14 3.78 15.76
CA THR A 192 -4.03 3.09 14.47
C THR A 192 -5.40 2.79 13.88
N PHE A 193 -5.57 3.19 12.63
CA PHE A 193 -6.72 2.82 11.79
C PHE A 193 -6.25 1.93 10.64
N GLU A 194 -7.15 1.12 10.12
CA GLU A 194 -6.95 0.32 8.92
C GLU A 194 -8.08 0.63 7.94
N PHE A 195 -7.76 0.78 6.65
CA PHE A 195 -8.74 1.17 5.63
C PHE A 195 -8.37 0.64 4.25
N ASP A 196 -9.34 0.61 3.33
CA ASP A 196 -9.13 0.18 1.96
C ASP A 196 -8.50 1.32 1.14
N ASN A 197 -7.38 1.03 0.49
CA ASN A 197 -6.80 1.95 -0.48
C ASN A 197 -7.52 1.80 -1.83
N LYS A 198 -8.21 2.84 -2.26
CA LYS A 198 -8.90 2.89 -3.56
C LYS A 198 -7.99 3.30 -4.74
N GLY A 199 -6.66 3.30 -4.53
CA GLY A 199 -5.67 3.49 -5.59
C GLY A 199 -4.86 4.77 -5.55
N ASP A 200 -5.31 5.77 -4.81
CA ASP A 200 -4.75 7.13 -4.88
C ASP A 200 -3.79 7.47 -3.74
N LEU A 201 -3.69 6.58 -2.72
CA LEU A 201 -2.91 6.84 -1.51
C LEU A 201 -1.56 6.13 -1.56
N ILE A 202 -0.51 6.91 -1.31
CA ILE A 202 0.87 6.44 -1.31
C ILE A 202 1.24 5.93 0.10
N ALA A 203 1.57 4.64 0.19
CA ALA A 203 2.01 4.05 1.46
C ALA A 203 3.35 4.67 1.92
N GLY A 204 3.41 5.09 3.19
CA GLY A 204 4.59 5.72 3.78
C GLY A 204 4.59 7.25 3.71
N SER A 205 3.53 7.86 3.17
CA SER A 205 3.37 9.32 3.17
C SER A 205 2.97 9.84 4.54
N TYR A 206 3.41 11.06 4.86
CA TYR A 206 2.89 11.82 5.99
C TYR A 206 1.54 12.43 5.64
N VAL A 207 0.65 12.45 6.64
CA VAL A 207 -0.71 12.97 6.51
C VAL A 207 -1.11 13.77 7.74
N ASN A 208 -1.99 14.75 7.56
CA ASN A 208 -2.64 15.41 8.68
C ASN A 208 -3.88 14.62 9.07
N VAL A 209 -4.01 14.28 10.35
CA VAL A 209 -5.11 13.44 10.85
C VAL A 209 -6.02 14.24 11.76
N TYR A 210 -7.32 14.20 11.48
CA TYR A 210 -8.37 14.76 12.28
C TYR A 210 -9.09 13.63 13.01
N LEU A 211 -8.76 13.43 14.28
CA LEU A 211 -9.39 12.40 15.11
C LEU A 211 -10.77 12.86 15.57
N LYS A 212 -11.77 12.00 15.42
CA LYS A 212 -13.15 12.30 15.78
C LYS A 212 -13.60 11.42 16.93
N SER A 213 -14.03 12.07 18.00
CA SER A 213 -14.74 11.44 19.11
C SER A 213 -16.25 11.54 18.91
N SER A 214 -17.02 10.71 19.60
CA SER A 214 -18.47 10.89 19.68
C SER A 214 -18.77 12.20 20.40
N SER A 215 -19.27 13.20 19.69
CA SER A 215 -19.78 14.45 20.30
C SER A 215 -21.22 14.25 20.72
N SER A 216 -21.57 14.76 21.89
CA SER A 216 -22.94 14.76 22.40
C SER A 216 -23.62 16.14 22.30
N SER A 217 -22.93 17.17 21.80
CA SER A 217 -23.49 18.53 21.72
C SER A 217 -23.99 18.85 20.31
N ARG A 218 -25.17 19.47 20.22
CA ARG A 218 -25.62 20.14 19.00
C ARG A 218 -24.71 21.32 18.74
N ALA A 219 -24.10 21.38 17.58
CA ALA A 219 -23.19 22.44 17.17
C ALA A 219 -23.41 22.79 15.71
N ILE A 220 -23.37 24.08 15.39
CA ILE A 220 -23.42 24.53 13.99
C ILE A 220 -22.08 24.24 13.34
N SER A 221 -22.07 23.58 12.20
CA SER A 221 -20.88 23.36 11.41
C SER A 221 -21.15 23.64 9.94
N VAL A 222 -20.15 24.19 9.25
CA VAL A 222 -20.20 24.48 7.82
C VAL A 222 -19.06 23.75 7.09
N PRO A 223 -19.17 23.48 5.78
CA PRO A 223 -18.04 22.98 4.99
C PRO A 223 -16.86 23.95 5.11
N VAL A 224 -15.62 23.43 5.12
CA VAL A 224 -14.42 24.28 5.17
C VAL A 224 -14.38 25.27 4.00
N GLY A 225 -14.83 24.87 2.81
CA GLY A 225 -14.90 25.73 1.63
C GLY A 225 -15.94 26.88 1.69
N ALA A 226 -16.84 26.87 2.71
CA ALA A 226 -17.77 27.97 2.94
C ALA A 226 -17.13 29.15 3.70
N VAL A 227 -15.99 28.91 4.36
CA VAL A 227 -15.29 29.91 5.17
C VAL A 227 -14.26 30.63 4.31
N VAL A 228 -14.29 31.94 4.37
CA VAL A 228 -13.32 32.81 3.70
C VAL A 228 -12.57 33.62 4.76
N GLU A 229 -11.25 33.58 4.67
CA GLU A 229 -10.39 34.41 5.50
C GLU A 229 -10.10 35.74 4.81
N ASP A 230 -10.13 36.82 5.58
CA ASP A 230 -9.78 38.15 5.13
C ASP A 230 -9.15 38.93 6.28
N GLN A 231 -7.86 39.27 6.13
CA GLN A 231 -7.08 40.00 7.12
C GLN A 231 -7.10 39.40 8.55
N GLY A 232 -7.07 38.06 8.65
CA GLY A 232 -7.09 37.35 9.93
C GLY A 232 -8.48 37.18 10.54
N VAL A 233 -9.53 37.64 9.85
CA VAL A 233 -10.93 37.48 10.26
C VAL A 233 -11.62 36.49 9.33
N TYR A 234 -12.47 35.62 9.92
CA TYR A 234 -13.17 34.58 9.17
C TYR A 234 -14.61 34.99 8.91
N TYR A 235 -15.07 34.76 7.70
CA TYR A 235 -16.41 35.13 7.24
C TYR A 235 -17.06 33.95 6.51
N VAL A 236 -18.39 33.97 6.55
CA VAL A 236 -19.24 33.16 5.67
C VAL A 236 -20.23 34.08 4.93
N PHE A 237 -20.71 33.62 3.79
CA PHE A 237 -21.76 34.31 3.06
C PHE A 237 -23.09 33.62 3.35
N VAL A 238 -24.02 34.38 3.97
CA VAL A 238 -25.34 33.89 4.31
C VAL A 238 -26.36 34.49 3.34
N GLN A 239 -27.24 33.67 2.82
CA GLN A 239 -28.32 34.13 1.94
C GLN A 239 -29.26 35.05 2.70
N ASN A 240 -29.48 36.26 2.19
CA ASN A 240 -30.36 37.25 2.78
C ASN A 240 -31.72 37.29 2.07
N ASP A 241 -31.70 37.16 0.74
CA ASP A 241 -32.87 37.14 -0.13
C ASP A 241 -32.60 36.22 -1.34
N GLU A 242 -33.52 36.20 -2.33
CA GLU A 242 -33.38 35.30 -3.48
C GLU A 242 -32.07 35.50 -4.30
N THR A 243 -31.45 36.69 -4.23
CA THR A 243 -30.30 37.07 -5.07
C THR A 243 -29.12 37.60 -4.26
N GLY A 244 -29.30 37.89 -2.98
CA GLY A 244 -28.33 38.58 -2.12
C GLY A 244 -27.65 37.68 -1.09
N PHE A 245 -26.37 37.92 -0.87
CA PHE A 245 -25.58 37.32 0.18
C PHE A 245 -25.00 38.37 1.12
N LEU A 246 -25.13 38.16 2.42
CA LEU A 246 -24.49 38.98 3.43
C LEU A 246 -23.21 38.36 3.92
N LYS A 247 -22.12 39.14 3.90
CA LYS A 247 -20.84 38.77 4.54
C LYS A 247 -21.05 38.84 6.06
N ARG A 248 -20.88 37.70 6.73
CA ARG A 248 -21.05 37.58 8.17
C ARG A 248 -19.79 37.04 8.83
N GLU A 249 -19.26 37.77 9.80
CA GLU A 249 -18.13 37.35 10.60
C GLU A 249 -18.51 36.16 11.48
N VAL A 250 -17.57 35.17 11.57
CA VAL A 250 -17.76 33.97 12.38
C VAL A 250 -16.50 33.65 13.18
N LYS A 251 -16.73 33.09 14.38
CA LYS A 251 -15.64 32.53 15.18
C LYS A 251 -15.57 31.01 14.97
N LEU A 252 -14.45 30.55 14.49
CA LEU A 252 -14.25 29.14 14.20
C LEU A 252 -13.97 28.33 15.46
N GLY A 253 -14.38 27.08 15.42
CA GLY A 253 -14.07 26.05 16.40
C GLY A 253 -13.14 25.01 15.80
N GLN A 254 -13.30 23.76 16.25
CA GLN A 254 -12.56 22.62 15.76
C GLN A 254 -13.01 22.25 14.34
N SER A 255 -12.08 21.77 13.54
CA SER A 255 -12.35 21.24 12.22
C SER A 255 -12.04 19.73 12.16
N ASP A 256 -12.81 19.02 11.34
CA ASP A 256 -12.53 17.63 10.99
C ASP A 256 -11.90 17.49 9.57
N GLY A 257 -11.46 18.64 9.01
CA GLY A 257 -10.87 18.73 7.67
C GLY A 257 -11.90 18.86 6.55
N GLN A 258 -13.15 18.44 6.74
CA GLN A 258 -14.26 18.61 5.79
C GLN A 258 -15.24 19.70 6.25
N ARG A 259 -15.48 19.76 7.53
CA ARG A 259 -16.35 20.74 8.17
C ARG A 259 -15.64 21.43 9.33
N VAL A 260 -16.03 22.66 9.61
CA VAL A 260 -15.54 23.44 10.75
C VAL A 260 -16.71 23.85 11.61
N LEU A 261 -16.54 23.71 12.93
CA LEU A 261 -17.52 24.21 13.91
C LEU A 261 -17.52 25.72 13.93
N ILE A 262 -18.72 26.30 14.07
CA ILE A 262 -18.89 27.72 14.25
C ILE A 262 -19.28 27.95 15.72
N LYS A 263 -18.42 28.65 16.46
CA LYS A 263 -18.65 29.00 17.86
C LYS A 263 -19.66 30.15 18.03
N SER A 264 -19.60 31.10 17.08
CA SER A 264 -20.52 32.25 17.06
C SER A 264 -20.57 32.89 15.67
N GLY A 265 -21.63 33.62 15.35
CA GLY A 265 -21.84 34.33 14.11
C GLY A 265 -22.87 33.68 13.18
N LEU A 266 -23.31 32.43 13.45
CA LEU A 266 -24.39 31.77 12.72
C LEU A 266 -25.49 31.30 13.67
N ASN A 267 -26.70 31.24 13.16
CA ASN A 267 -27.88 30.67 13.82
C ASN A 267 -28.33 29.39 13.11
N GLU A 268 -29.04 28.53 13.81
CA GLU A 268 -29.69 27.37 13.21
C GLU A 268 -30.74 27.85 12.17
N GLY A 269 -30.68 27.31 10.97
CA GLY A 269 -31.55 27.72 9.86
C GLY A 269 -30.90 28.71 8.88
N ASP A 270 -29.76 29.33 9.22
CA ASP A 270 -29.03 30.17 8.26
C ASP A 270 -28.57 29.35 7.03
N VAL A 271 -28.88 29.87 5.84
CA VAL A 271 -28.45 29.26 4.57
C VAL A 271 -27.12 29.88 4.16
N VAL A 272 -26.05 29.07 4.12
CA VAL A 272 -24.69 29.53 3.78
C VAL A 272 -24.24 29.04 2.43
N VAL A 273 -23.40 29.82 1.74
CA VAL A 273 -22.73 29.43 0.49
C VAL A 273 -21.69 28.35 0.82
N ALA A 274 -21.99 27.10 0.51
CA ALA A 274 -21.14 25.96 0.82
C ALA A 274 -19.94 25.82 -0.15
N THR A 275 -20.14 26.24 -1.41
CA THR A 275 -19.14 26.17 -2.48
C THR A 275 -19.15 27.49 -3.25
N GLY A 276 -17.97 28.00 -3.64
CA GLY A 276 -17.88 29.24 -4.37
C GLY A 276 -17.90 30.52 -3.50
N ALA A 277 -17.66 30.40 -2.19
CA ALA A 277 -17.61 31.55 -1.28
C ALA A 277 -16.57 32.61 -1.70
N ILE A 278 -15.44 32.19 -2.26
CA ILE A 278 -14.41 33.09 -2.80
C ILE A 278 -14.94 33.87 -4.01
N GLN A 279 -15.70 33.24 -4.90
CA GLN A 279 -16.32 33.89 -6.04
C GLN A 279 -17.32 34.96 -5.62
N VAL A 280 -18.13 34.68 -4.60
CA VAL A 280 -19.05 35.67 -4.00
C VAL A 280 -18.28 36.84 -3.41
N LYS A 281 -17.17 36.60 -2.70
CA LYS A 281 -16.27 37.66 -2.20
C LYS A 281 -15.78 38.54 -3.34
N LEU A 282 -15.25 37.98 -4.44
CA LEU A 282 -14.73 38.72 -5.57
C LEU A 282 -15.83 39.53 -6.28
N ALA A 283 -17.01 38.97 -6.48
CA ALA A 283 -18.13 39.66 -7.09
C ALA A 283 -18.60 40.87 -6.25
N SER A 284 -18.56 40.79 -4.92
CA SER A 284 -18.92 41.87 -4.02
C SER A 284 -17.91 43.06 -4.06
N VAL A 285 -16.63 42.79 -4.38
CA VAL A 285 -15.58 43.83 -4.49
C VAL A 285 -15.63 44.52 -5.84
N THR A 286 -16.06 43.86 -6.92
CA THR A 286 -16.14 44.44 -8.28
C THR A 286 -17.39 45.25 -8.50
N ALA A 287 -18.41 45.16 -7.67
CA ALA A 287 -19.59 46.04 -7.70
C ALA A 287 -19.27 47.41 -7.08
N VAL A 288 -18.33 48.17 -7.66
CA VAL A 288 -18.16 49.60 -7.35
C VAL A 288 -19.37 50.33 -7.91
N PRO A 289 -20.11 51.14 -7.12
CA PRO A 289 -21.17 51.97 -7.68
C PRO A 289 -20.62 52.89 -8.75
N ALA A 290 -21.22 52.91 -9.95
CA ALA A 290 -20.91 53.87 -10.97
C ALA A 290 -21.00 55.28 -10.37
N GLY A 291 -19.87 55.96 -10.31
CA GLY A 291 -19.80 57.32 -9.75
C GLY A 291 -20.77 58.25 -10.46
N HIS A 292 -21.54 58.99 -9.66
CA HIS A 292 -22.33 60.08 -10.16
C HIS A 292 -21.39 61.12 -10.81
N THR A 293 -21.39 61.20 -12.12
CA THR A 293 -20.82 62.34 -12.86
C THR A 293 -21.72 63.56 -12.65
N HIS A 294 -21.32 64.44 -11.76
CA HIS A 294 -21.86 65.81 -11.75
C HIS A 294 -21.20 66.57 -12.89
N SER A 295 -21.95 66.81 -13.95
CA SER A 295 -21.61 67.86 -14.95
C SER A 295 -22.05 69.21 -14.42
N HIS A 296 -21.09 70.16 -14.38
CA HIS A 296 -21.32 71.58 -14.33
C HIS A 296 -21.08 72.14 -15.71
#